data_1d8b6d39ddedb2646c1e915558cf111c
#
_entry.id   1d8b6d39ddedb2646c1e915558cf111c
#
_cell.length_a   1.000
_cell.length_b   1.000
_cell.length_c   1.000
_cell.angle_alpha   90.00
_cell.angle_beta   90.00
_cell.angle_gamma   90.00
#
_symmetry.space_group_name_H-M   'P 1'
#
loop_
_entity.id
_entity.type
_entity.pdbx_description
1 polymer ?
#
loop_
_entity_poly.entity_id
_entity_poly.type
_entity_poly.pdbx_seq_one_letter_code
_entity_poly.pdbx_strand_id
1 'polypeptide(L)'
;MSDLERRIDSRVDLNVPIRFRPITHPASEEQQGESANVSQRGVYMATSFPLTVGTQIELELRIPQELQGTPTREVHCMAHVIHIQADTFLDGRAGVGLRLER
;
A
#
# COMPACT_ATOMS: atom_id res chain seq x y z
N MET A 1 24.61 -6.74 9.62
CA MET A 1 23.16 -6.64 9.75
C MET A 1 22.57 -7.96 10.20
N SER A 2 21.67 -7.89 11.12
CA SER A 2 21.09 -9.10 11.67
C SER A 2 19.97 -9.63 10.78
N ASP A 3 19.67 -10.92 10.91
CA ASP A 3 18.53 -11.52 10.23
C ASP A 3 17.22 -10.91 10.68
N LEU A 4 17.19 -10.41 11.90
CA LEU A 4 16.01 -9.75 12.44
C LEU A 4 15.68 -8.50 11.65
N GLU A 5 16.68 -7.69 11.33
CA GLU A 5 16.49 -6.49 10.54
C GLU A 5 15.97 -6.82 9.15
N ARG A 6 16.52 -7.86 8.54
CA ARG A 6 16.03 -8.29 7.24
C ARG A 6 14.58 -8.73 7.29
N ARG A 7 14.19 -9.42 8.35
CA ARG A 7 12.80 -9.86 8.48
C ARG A 7 11.84 -8.70 8.68
N ILE A 8 12.29 -7.65 9.36
CA ILE A 8 11.47 -6.46 9.56
C ILE A 8 11.17 -5.79 8.22
N ASP A 9 12.16 -5.80 7.32
CA ASP A 9 12.00 -5.19 6.00
C ASP A 9 11.49 -6.16 4.95
N SER A 10 11.28 -7.41 5.31
CA SER A 10 10.82 -8.39 4.35
C SER A 10 9.43 -8.05 3.86
N ARG A 11 9.24 -8.20 2.57
CA ARG A 11 7.95 -8.03 1.94
C ARG A 11 7.17 -9.32 2.02
N VAL A 12 5.91 -9.19 2.33
CA VAL A 12 5.00 -10.31 2.38
C VAL A 12 4.00 -10.17 1.22
N ASP A 13 3.86 -11.23 0.44
CA ASP A 13 2.86 -11.26 -0.62
C ASP A 13 1.50 -11.36 0.05
N LEU A 14 0.79 -10.26 0.03
CA LEU A 14 -0.46 -10.14 0.75
C LEU A 14 -1.43 -9.34 -0.10
N ASN A 15 -2.53 -9.99 -0.50
CA ASN A 15 -3.55 -9.34 -1.31
C ASN A 15 -4.73 -8.97 -0.43
N VAL A 16 -4.80 -7.72 -0.04
CA VAL A 16 -5.92 -7.21 0.74
C VAL A 16 -6.42 -5.92 0.12
N PRO A 17 -7.71 -5.62 0.28
CA PRO A 17 -8.25 -4.35 -0.21
C PRO A 17 -7.58 -3.17 0.48
N ILE A 18 -7.31 -2.14 -0.30
CA ILE A 18 -6.80 -0.88 0.20
C ILE A 18 -7.79 0.20 -0.13
N ARG A 19 -8.07 1.07 0.81
CA ARG A 19 -8.82 2.30 0.58
C ARG A 19 -7.85 3.46 0.76
N PHE A 20 -7.90 4.41 -0.15
CA PHE A 20 -6.99 5.54 -0.07
C PHE A 20 -7.64 6.80 -0.63
N ARG A 21 -7.12 7.95 -0.21
CA ARG A 21 -7.58 9.25 -0.67
C ARG A 21 -6.39 10.16 -0.86
N PRO A 22 -6.20 10.71 -2.06
CA PRO A 22 -5.15 11.71 -2.27
C PRO A 22 -5.43 12.96 -1.43
N ILE A 23 -4.41 13.44 -0.75
CA ILE A 23 -4.58 14.59 0.15
C ILE A 23 -4.54 15.91 -0.58
N THR A 24 -3.81 15.94 -1.70
CA THR A 24 -3.69 17.16 -2.48
C THR A 24 -5.01 17.60 -3.13
N HIS A 25 -6.02 16.75 -3.06
CA HIS A 25 -7.35 17.04 -3.57
C HIS A 25 -8.37 16.82 -2.48
N PRO A 26 -8.61 17.84 -1.63
CA PRO A 26 -9.49 17.65 -0.47
C PRO A 26 -10.90 17.19 -0.81
N ALA A 27 -11.35 17.47 -2.02
CA ALA A 27 -12.68 17.04 -2.46
C ALA A 27 -12.66 15.67 -3.13
N SER A 28 -11.51 15.01 -3.19
CA SER A 28 -11.41 13.69 -3.82
C SER A 28 -12.15 12.64 -3.02
N GLU A 29 -12.82 11.77 -3.73
CA GLU A 29 -13.47 10.63 -3.12
C GLU A 29 -12.44 9.57 -2.76
N GLU A 30 -12.85 8.70 -1.86
CA GLU A 30 -12.05 7.53 -1.51
C GLU A 30 -11.91 6.63 -2.73
N GLN A 31 -10.70 6.17 -2.96
CA GLN A 31 -10.38 5.27 -4.06
C GLN A 31 -10.01 3.91 -3.51
N GLN A 32 -10.01 2.92 -4.38
CA GLN A 32 -9.73 1.55 -4.00
C GLN A 32 -8.56 1.00 -4.78
N GLY A 33 -7.81 0.15 -4.11
CA GLY A 33 -6.75 -0.62 -4.72
C GLY A 33 -6.64 -1.95 -4.01
N GLU A 34 -5.59 -2.68 -4.33
CA GLU A 34 -5.34 -3.96 -3.72
C GLU A 34 -3.84 -4.11 -3.51
N SER A 35 -3.44 -4.56 -2.34
CA SER A 35 -2.03 -4.78 -2.10
C SER A 35 -1.53 -5.97 -2.90
N ALA A 36 -0.31 -5.88 -3.39
CA ALA A 36 0.41 -7.01 -3.96
C ALA A 36 1.45 -7.52 -2.99
N ASN A 37 2.10 -6.63 -2.27
CA ASN A 37 2.96 -7.00 -1.15
C ASN A 37 3.02 -5.86 -0.15
N VAL A 38 3.36 -6.21 1.06
CA VAL A 38 3.37 -5.29 2.21
C VAL A 38 4.64 -5.51 3.01
N SER A 39 5.22 -4.42 3.48
CA SER A 39 6.33 -4.46 4.43
C SER A 39 6.09 -3.39 5.48
N GLN A 40 6.97 -3.30 6.47
CA GLN A 40 6.83 -2.26 7.49
C GLN A 40 7.03 -0.85 6.94
N ARG A 41 7.76 -0.72 5.85
CA ARG A 41 8.09 0.59 5.29
C ARG A 41 7.19 0.98 4.15
N GLY A 42 6.53 0.04 3.53
CA GLY A 42 5.76 0.37 2.35
C GLY A 42 4.83 -0.70 1.89
N VAL A 43 4.09 -0.33 0.87
CA VAL A 43 3.10 -1.18 0.25
C VAL A 43 3.26 -1.06 -1.25
N TYR A 44 3.18 -2.17 -1.96
CA TYR A 44 3.05 -2.17 -3.40
C TYR A 44 1.60 -2.46 -3.73
N MET A 45 0.96 -1.55 -4.45
CA MET A 45 -0.49 -1.56 -4.64
C MET A 45 -0.83 -1.62 -6.12
N ALA A 46 -1.89 -2.36 -6.44
CA ALA A 46 -2.50 -2.33 -7.75
C ALA A 46 -3.71 -1.41 -7.71
N THR A 47 -3.79 -0.48 -8.64
CA THR A 47 -4.96 0.39 -8.75
C THR A 47 -5.13 0.90 -10.17
N SER A 48 -6.37 1.18 -10.55
CA SER A 48 -6.66 1.84 -11.81
C SER A 48 -6.80 3.35 -11.65
N PHE A 49 -6.76 3.85 -10.42
CA PHE A 49 -6.84 5.28 -10.19
C PHE A 49 -5.49 5.95 -10.55
N PRO A 50 -5.50 6.99 -11.38
CA PRO A 50 -4.25 7.64 -11.78
C PRO A 50 -3.62 8.41 -10.62
N LEU A 51 -2.36 8.09 -10.34
CA LEU A 51 -1.56 8.75 -9.32
C LEU A 51 -0.28 9.26 -9.95
N THR A 52 0.39 10.17 -9.25
CA THR A 52 1.71 10.66 -9.66
C THR A 52 2.69 10.51 -8.52
N VAL A 53 3.97 10.31 -8.87
CA VAL A 53 5.03 10.23 -7.88
C VAL A 53 5.08 11.52 -7.07
N GLY A 54 5.23 11.39 -5.76
CA GLY A 54 5.24 12.54 -4.85
C GLY A 54 3.89 12.83 -4.22
N THR A 55 2.82 12.24 -4.72
CA THR A 55 1.49 12.46 -4.14
C THR A 55 1.43 11.86 -2.74
N GLN A 56 0.91 12.63 -1.81
CA GLN A 56 0.63 12.14 -0.47
C GLN A 56 -0.80 11.63 -0.43
N ILE A 57 -0.98 10.48 0.17
CA ILE A 57 -2.31 9.87 0.31
C ILE A 57 -2.55 9.44 1.75
N GLU A 58 -3.82 9.40 2.09
CA GLU A 58 -4.27 8.76 3.31
C GLU A 58 -4.67 7.34 2.95
N LEU A 59 -4.18 6.38 3.72
CA LEU A 59 -4.23 4.97 3.37
C LEU A 59 -4.80 4.15 4.49
N GLU A 60 -5.66 3.20 4.13
CA GLU A 60 -6.23 2.26 5.08
C GLU A 60 -6.20 0.86 4.48
N LEU A 61 -5.66 -0.08 5.24
CA LEU A 61 -5.71 -1.48 4.84
C LEU A 61 -5.91 -2.36 6.07
N ARG A 62 -6.49 -3.52 5.84
CA ARG A 62 -6.78 -4.47 6.91
C ARG A 62 -5.94 -5.72 6.70
N ILE A 63 -5.17 -6.07 7.73
CA ILE A 63 -4.30 -7.24 7.69
C ILE A 63 -5.01 -8.39 8.38
N PRO A 64 -5.27 -9.50 7.66
CA PRO A 64 -5.98 -10.64 8.23
C PRO A 64 -5.25 -11.28 9.40
N GLN A 65 -6.03 -11.79 10.31
CA GLN A 65 -5.53 -12.44 11.51
C GLN A 65 -4.67 -13.65 11.21
N GLU A 66 -5.06 -14.47 10.26
CA GLU A 66 -4.38 -15.74 9.99
C GLU A 66 -2.95 -15.54 9.48
N LEU A 67 -2.61 -14.36 9.02
CA LEU A 67 -1.27 -14.10 8.53
C LEU A 67 -0.29 -13.75 9.63
N GLN A 68 -0.79 -13.37 10.79
CA GLN A 68 0.07 -12.89 11.87
C GLN A 68 -0.17 -13.63 13.20
N GLY A 69 -1.14 -14.51 13.26
CA GLY A 69 -1.50 -15.16 14.50
C GLY A 69 -2.03 -14.19 15.54
N THR A 70 -2.45 -13.00 15.12
CA THR A 70 -2.97 -11.95 15.99
C THR A 70 -4.31 -11.50 15.46
N PRO A 71 -5.10 -10.77 16.24
CA PRO A 71 -6.37 -10.24 15.75
C PRO A 71 -6.17 -9.38 14.50
N THR A 72 -7.19 -9.35 13.66
CA THR A 72 -7.19 -8.50 12.47
C THR A 72 -6.80 -7.09 12.85
N ARG A 73 -5.86 -6.52 12.09
CA ARG A 73 -5.38 -5.16 12.32
C ARG A 73 -5.78 -4.27 11.17
N GLU A 74 -6.25 -3.08 11.51
CA GLU A 74 -6.41 -2.01 10.53
C GLU A 74 -5.19 -1.11 10.62
N VAL A 75 -4.58 -0.88 9.48
CA VAL A 75 -3.48 0.07 9.36
C VAL A 75 -4.03 1.33 8.73
N HIS A 76 -3.87 2.44 9.43
CA HIS A 76 -4.34 3.75 9.01
C HIS A 76 -3.16 4.69 9.07
N CYS A 77 -2.71 5.17 7.94
CA CYS A 77 -1.54 6.03 7.94
C CYS A 77 -1.47 6.87 6.68
N MET A 78 -0.56 7.82 6.70
CA MET A 78 -0.21 8.58 5.52
C MET A 78 0.85 7.83 4.74
N ALA A 79 0.88 8.06 3.44
CA ALA A 79 1.88 7.46 2.58
C ALA A 79 2.21 8.40 1.43
N HIS A 80 3.40 8.21 0.86
CA HIS A 80 3.81 8.91 -0.34
C HIS A 80 3.96 7.94 -1.49
N VAL A 81 3.52 8.36 -2.66
CA VAL A 81 3.77 7.61 -3.89
C VAL A 81 5.22 7.82 -4.28
N ILE A 82 6.00 6.74 -4.33
CA ILE A 82 7.41 6.83 -4.68
C ILE A 82 7.74 6.18 -6.01
N HIS A 83 6.83 5.38 -6.56
CA HIS A 83 7.09 4.67 -7.80
C HIS A 83 5.76 4.31 -8.45
N ILE A 84 5.70 4.43 -9.77
CA ILE A 84 4.52 4.04 -10.55
C ILE A 84 5.00 3.30 -11.78
N GLN A 85 4.40 2.16 -12.05
CA GLN A 85 4.67 1.40 -13.24
C GLN A 85 3.35 1.03 -13.91
N ALA A 86 3.12 1.58 -15.09
CA ALA A 86 1.88 1.35 -15.82
C ALA A 86 1.80 -0.09 -16.30
N ASP A 87 0.58 -0.58 -16.45
CA ASP A 87 0.29 -1.89 -17.05
C ASP A 87 1.05 -3.05 -16.39
N THR A 88 1.22 -2.95 -15.08
CA THR A 88 1.97 -3.96 -14.33
C THR A 88 1.19 -5.26 -14.17
N PHE A 89 -0.11 -5.16 -14.02
CA PHE A 89 -0.96 -6.31 -13.74
C PHE A 89 -1.74 -6.72 -14.99
N LEU A 90 -2.13 -8.01 -15.03
CA LEU A 90 -2.79 -8.58 -16.19
C LEU A 90 -4.11 -7.89 -16.53
N ASP A 91 -4.76 -7.30 -15.54
CA ASP A 91 -6.02 -6.59 -15.77
C ASP A 91 -5.82 -5.13 -16.15
N GLY A 92 -4.58 -4.71 -16.41
CA GLY A 92 -4.28 -3.35 -16.85
C GLY A 92 -4.06 -2.36 -15.73
N ARG A 93 -4.17 -2.77 -14.47
CA ARG A 93 -3.92 -1.86 -13.37
C ARG A 93 -2.43 -1.53 -13.26
N ALA A 94 -2.15 -0.32 -12.79
CA ALA A 94 -0.78 0.10 -12.54
C ALA A 94 -0.30 -0.43 -11.19
N GLY A 95 1.00 -0.63 -11.08
CA GLY A 95 1.65 -0.91 -9.82
C GLY A 95 2.16 0.38 -9.20
N VAL A 96 1.82 0.62 -7.95
CA VAL A 96 2.17 1.84 -7.24
C VAL A 96 2.93 1.48 -5.98
N GLY A 97 4.16 1.96 -5.89
CA GLY A 97 4.96 1.82 -4.68
C GLY A 97 4.67 2.96 -3.72
N LEU A 98 4.31 2.62 -2.52
CA LEU A 98 3.96 3.57 -1.46
C LEU A 98 4.95 3.45 -0.32
N ARG A 99 5.46 4.57 0.17
CA ARG A 99 6.25 4.62 1.39
C ARG A 99 5.34 5.11 2.51
N LEU A 100 5.22 4.30 3.55
CA LEU A 100 4.39 4.64 4.70
C LEU A 100 5.10 5.67 5.56
N GLU A 101 4.32 6.65 6.04
CA GLU A 101 4.81 7.64 6.99
C GLU A 101 4.37 7.21 8.37
N ARG A 102 5.32 7.09 9.23
CA ARG A 102 5.06 6.65 10.60
C ARG A 102 5.69 7.57 11.59
#